data_75ea5928b5c876f11a7f7f173f031dc6
#
_entry.id   75ea5928b5c876f11a7f7f173f031dc6
#
_cell.length_a   1.000
_cell.length_b   1.000
_cell.length_c   1.000
_cell.angle_alpha   90.00
_cell.angle_beta   90.00
_cell.angle_gamma   90.00
#
_symmetry.space_group_name_H-M   'P 1'
#
loop_
_entity.id
_entity.type
_entity.pdbx_description
1 polymer ?
#
loop_
_entity_poly.entity_id
_entity_poly.type
_entity_poly.pdbx_seq_one_letter_code
_entity_poly.pdbx_strand_id
1 'polypeptide(L)'
;MTIAIIAHDGKKVELIQFLNNQKDFILNNNIKLYSTGTTGKKATKAGFEVNKLQSGPLGGDAQIASLVVEKEIDMILFFRDPLEKHPHEPDIFMLMRLCDVYDLSLIHI
;
A
#
# COMPACT_ATOMS: atom_id res chain seq x y z
N MET A 1 -6.83 1.36 13.14
CA MET A 1 -5.62 1.70 12.37
C MET A 1 -5.87 1.47 10.89
N THR A 2 -5.38 2.34 10.06
CA THR A 2 -5.52 2.25 8.61
C THR A 2 -4.15 2.20 7.96
N ILE A 3 -3.91 1.19 7.14
CA ILE A 3 -2.62 0.96 6.48
C ILE A 3 -2.82 0.91 4.98
N ALA A 4 -2.02 1.67 4.25
CA ALA A 4 -1.95 1.55 2.79
C ALA A 4 -0.83 0.59 2.43
N ILE A 5 -1.12 -0.34 1.53
CA ILE A 5 -0.15 -1.30 1.05
C ILE A 5 0.10 -1.07 -0.44
N ILE A 6 1.37 -0.95 -0.79
CA ILE A 6 1.81 -0.70 -2.16
C ILE A 6 2.90 -1.71 -2.48
N ALA A 7 2.89 -2.26 -3.69
CA ALA A 7 3.93 -3.17 -4.13
C ALA A 7 4.22 -2.99 -5.60
N HIS A 8 5.50 -3.04 -5.96
CA HIS A 8 5.91 -3.24 -7.35
C HIS A 8 5.48 -4.62 -7.82
N ASP A 9 5.30 -4.80 -9.12
CA ASP A 9 4.81 -6.07 -9.67
C ASP A 9 5.67 -7.26 -9.22
N GLY A 10 6.99 -7.09 -9.18
CA GLY A 10 7.91 -8.15 -8.75
C GLY A 10 7.87 -8.46 -7.26
N LYS A 11 7.13 -7.70 -6.47
CA LYS A 11 7.04 -7.88 -5.01
C LYS A 11 5.64 -8.23 -4.51
N LYS A 12 4.69 -8.43 -5.40
CA LYS A 12 3.30 -8.72 -5.00
C LYS A 12 3.16 -10.06 -4.27
N VAL A 13 3.97 -11.05 -4.64
CA VAL A 13 3.96 -12.35 -3.96
C VAL A 13 4.42 -12.20 -2.52
N GLU A 14 5.51 -11.47 -2.29
CA GLU A 14 6.03 -11.20 -0.93
C GLU A 14 5.02 -10.42 -0.10
N LEU A 15 4.32 -9.46 -0.71
CA LEU A 15 3.25 -8.73 -0.03
C LEU A 15 2.16 -9.66 0.47
N ILE A 16 1.68 -10.56 -0.38
CA ILE A 16 0.61 -11.50 -0.01
C ILE A 16 1.08 -12.47 1.07
N GLN A 17 2.32 -12.95 0.99
CA GLN A 17 2.90 -13.79 2.03
C GLN A 17 2.97 -13.06 3.37
N PHE A 18 3.39 -11.80 3.36
CA PHE A 18 3.42 -10.97 4.56
C PHE A 18 2.03 -10.82 5.16
N LEU A 19 1.03 -10.52 4.34
CA LEU A 19 -0.34 -10.36 4.82
C LEU A 19 -0.86 -11.67 5.42
N ASN A 20 -0.60 -12.80 4.78
CA ASN A 20 -1.03 -14.09 5.28
C ASN A 20 -0.37 -14.42 6.62
N ASN A 21 0.91 -14.10 6.79
CA ASN A 21 1.62 -14.30 8.06
C ASN A 21 1.07 -13.43 9.17
N GLN A 22 0.49 -12.28 8.86
CA GLN A 22 -0.08 -11.34 9.82
C GLN A 22 -1.61 -11.35 9.85
N LYS A 23 -2.22 -12.34 9.22
CA LYS A 23 -3.67 -12.36 9.03
C LYS A 23 -4.46 -12.24 10.33
N ASP A 24 -4.09 -13.03 11.34
CA ASP A 24 -4.78 -13.02 12.63
C ASP A 24 -4.65 -11.66 13.31
N PHE A 25 -3.46 -11.06 13.26
CA PHE A 25 -3.23 -9.73 13.82
C PHE A 25 -4.09 -8.68 13.11
N ILE A 26 -4.14 -8.72 11.80
CA ILE A 26 -4.91 -7.76 10.99
C ILE A 26 -6.40 -7.86 11.29
N LEU A 27 -6.92 -9.09 11.30
CA LEU A 27 -8.35 -9.33 11.53
C LEU A 27 -8.75 -9.04 12.98
N ASN A 28 -7.93 -9.45 13.94
CA ASN A 28 -8.25 -9.28 15.36
C ASN A 28 -8.17 -7.83 15.82
N ASN A 29 -7.40 -6.99 15.13
CA ASN A 29 -7.24 -5.58 15.48
C ASN A 29 -8.04 -4.65 14.58
N ASN A 30 -8.90 -5.19 13.73
CA ASN A 30 -9.75 -4.43 12.81
C ASN A 30 -8.93 -3.43 11.96
N ILE A 31 -7.78 -3.85 11.46
CA ILE A 31 -6.93 -3.01 10.64
C ILE A 31 -7.56 -2.84 9.27
N LYS A 32 -7.78 -1.59 8.88
CA LYS A 32 -8.34 -1.24 7.58
C LYS A 32 -7.21 -1.13 6.56
N LEU A 33 -7.38 -1.78 5.42
CA LEU A 33 -6.36 -1.78 4.37
C LEU A 33 -6.83 -0.99 3.15
N TYR A 34 -5.93 -0.19 2.60
CA TYR A 34 -6.07 0.44 1.28
C TYR A 34 -4.98 -0.08 0.37
N SER A 35 -5.29 -0.26 -0.90
CA SER A 35 -4.30 -0.66 -1.89
C SER A 35 -4.72 -0.23 -3.29
N THR A 36 -3.75 -0.13 -4.19
CA THR A 36 -4.02 0.13 -5.59
C THR A 36 -4.51 -1.13 -6.31
N GLY A 37 -5.18 -0.94 -7.43
CA GLY A 37 -5.96 -1.92 -8.16
C GLY A 37 -5.54 -3.38 -8.14
N THR A 38 -4.42 -3.73 -8.81
CA THR A 38 -4.02 -5.14 -8.95
C THR A 38 -3.62 -5.76 -7.62
N THR A 39 -2.90 -5.00 -6.78
CA THR A 39 -2.51 -5.46 -5.44
C THR A 39 -3.75 -5.68 -4.57
N GLY A 40 -4.71 -4.78 -4.65
CA GLY A 40 -5.97 -4.90 -3.93
C GLY A 40 -6.76 -6.14 -4.32
N LYS A 41 -6.79 -6.47 -5.62
CA LYS A 41 -7.45 -7.69 -6.10
C LYS A 41 -6.79 -8.94 -5.53
N LYS A 42 -5.46 -8.99 -5.51
CA LYS A 42 -4.73 -10.14 -4.96
C LYS A 42 -4.96 -10.30 -3.47
N ALA A 43 -4.95 -9.20 -2.72
CA ALA A 43 -5.22 -9.24 -1.29
C ALA A 43 -6.66 -9.69 -0.99
N THR A 44 -7.62 -9.26 -1.78
CA THR A 44 -9.01 -9.70 -1.66
C THR A 44 -9.14 -11.21 -1.88
N LYS A 45 -8.44 -11.75 -2.88
CA LYS A 45 -8.42 -13.19 -3.14
C LYS A 45 -7.80 -13.97 -1.98
N ALA A 46 -6.89 -13.36 -1.24
CA ALA A 46 -6.27 -13.98 -0.07
C ALA A 46 -7.16 -13.93 1.18
N GLY A 47 -8.34 -13.32 1.10
CA GLY A 47 -9.30 -13.29 2.20
C GLY A 47 -9.33 -12.01 3.00
N PHE A 48 -8.71 -10.94 2.52
CA PHE A 48 -8.70 -9.65 3.21
C PHE A 48 -9.75 -8.70 2.62
N GLU A 49 -10.33 -7.88 3.47
CA GLU A 49 -11.13 -6.75 3.02
C GLU A 49 -10.19 -5.58 2.73
N VAL A 50 -10.16 -5.15 1.48
CA VAL A 50 -9.28 -4.09 1.04
C VAL A 50 -10.08 -3.02 0.30
N ASN A 51 -9.87 -1.77 0.67
CA ASN A 51 -10.40 -0.64 -0.07
C ASN A 51 -9.51 -0.41 -1.29
N LYS A 52 -10.03 -0.73 -2.46
CA LYS A 52 -9.27 -0.68 -3.70
C LYS A 52 -9.27 0.72 -4.28
N LEU A 53 -8.07 1.23 -4.56
CA LEU A 53 -7.86 2.46 -5.28
C LEU A 53 -7.58 2.16 -6.75
N GLN A 54 -7.50 3.20 -7.58
CA GLN A 54 -7.10 3.01 -8.97
C GLN A 54 -5.67 2.48 -9.05
N SER A 55 -5.31 1.85 -10.17
CA SER A 55 -3.92 1.45 -10.39
C SER A 55 -3.03 2.69 -10.53
N GLY A 56 -1.69 2.52 -10.34
CA GLY A 56 -0.74 3.62 -10.46
C GLY A 56 -0.93 4.46 -11.71
N PRO A 57 -1.00 3.85 -12.94
CA PRO A 57 -1.21 4.61 -14.17
C PRO A 57 -2.54 5.37 -14.22
N LEU A 58 -3.52 4.96 -13.44
CA LEU A 58 -4.83 5.59 -13.40
C LEU A 58 -5.00 6.52 -12.20
N GLY A 59 -3.90 6.86 -11.51
CA GLY A 59 -3.92 7.83 -10.42
C GLY A 59 -3.99 7.23 -9.01
N GLY A 60 -3.67 5.93 -8.85
CA GLY A 60 -3.71 5.28 -7.54
C GLY A 60 -2.76 5.89 -6.54
N ASP A 61 -1.56 6.27 -6.95
CA ASP A 61 -0.58 6.94 -6.10
C ASP A 61 -1.08 8.32 -5.65
N ALA A 62 -1.76 9.05 -6.54
CA ALA A 62 -2.36 10.33 -6.18
C ALA A 62 -3.50 10.15 -5.17
N GLN A 63 -4.27 9.07 -5.27
CA GLN A 63 -5.32 8.78 -4.30
C GLN A 63 -4.72 8.46 -2.92
N ILE A 64 -3.62 7.70 -2.87
CA ILE A 64 -2.92 7.44 -1.62
C ILE A 64 -2.38 8.73 -1.03
N ALA A 65 -1.78 9.59 -1.85
CA ALA A 65 -1.28 10.89 -1.41
C ALA A 65 -2.40 11.74 -0.80
N SER A 66 -3.57 11.76 -1.43
CA SER A 66 -4.74 12.47 -0.90
C SER A 66 -5.15 11.93 0.48
N LEU A 67 -5.17 10.61 0.64
CA LEU A 67 -5.52 10.00 1.93
C LEU A 67 -4.50 10.33 3.01
N VAL A 68 -3.22 10.44 2.66
CA VAL A 68 -2.17 10.88 3.60
C VAL A 68 -2.43 12.31 4.04
N VAL A 69 -2.70 13.21 3.10
CA VAL A 69 -2.96 14.63 3.37
C VAL A 69 -4.20 14.78 4.25
N GLU A 70 -5.24 14.00 4.02
CA GLU A 70 -6.48 14.00 4.82
C GLU A 70 -6.32 13.28 6.16
N LYS A 71 -5.15 12.73 6.45
CA LYS A 71 -4.84 11.98 7.69
C LYS A 71 -5.74 10.75 7.88
N GLU A 72 -6.13 10.11 6.79
CA GLU A 72 -6.97 8.90 6.83
C GLU A 72 -6.14 7.62 6.83
N ILE A 73 -4.82 7.73 6.66
CA ILE A 73 -3.88 6.61 6.69
C ILE A 73 -2.90 6.81 7.83
N ASP A 74 -2.64 5.76 8.59
CA ASP A 74 -1.71 5.79 9.72
C ASP A 74 -0.31 5.31 9.34
N MET A 75 -0.20 4.47 8.31
CA MET A 75 1.06 3.89 7.90
C MET A 75 1.00 3.46 6.43
N ILE A 76 2.15 3.53 5.75
CA ILE A 76 2.31 2.98 4.40
C ILE A 76 3.35 1.87 4.44
N LEU A 77 3.00 0.70 3.91
CA LEU A 77 3.93 -0.39 3.67
C LEU A 77 4.22 -0.46 2.18
N PHE A 78 5.48 -0.28 1.81
CA PHE A 78 5.89 -0.26 0.42
C PHE A 78 6.83 -1.43 0.13
N PHE A 79 6.36 -2.37 -0.66
CA PHE A 79 7.16 -3.51 -1.12
C PHE A 79 7.85 -3.12 -2.42
N ARG A 80 9.04 -2.55 -2.28
CA ARG A 80 9.79 -1.97 -3.38
C ARG A 80 10.75 -2.98 -4.01
N ASP A 81 10.74 -3.06 -5.33
CA ASP A 81 11.76 -3.78 -6.10
C ASP A 81 12.73 -2.74 -6.69
N PRO A 82 13.95 -2.60 -6.16
CA PRO A 82 14.87 -1.59 -6.64
C PRO A 82 15.39 -1.85 -8.05
N LEU A 83 15.20 -3.05 -8.57
CA LEU A 83 15.62 -3.43 -9.92
C LEU A 83 14.51 -3.25 -10.95
N GLU A 84 13.29 -3.01 -10.51
CA GLU A 84 12.17 -2.81 -11.41
C GLU A 84 12.17 -1.38 -11.94
N LYS A 85 12.18 -1.27 -13.27
CA LYS A 85 12.10 0.02 -13.97
C LYS A 85 10.85 0.02 -14.82
N HIS A 86 9.72 0.23 -14.19
CA HIS A 86 8.44 0.25 -14.87
C HIS A 86 7.92 1.68 -14.96
N PRO A 87 7.42 2.14 -16.13
CA PRO A 87 6.95 3.53 -16.28
C PRO A 87 5.72 3.84 -15.42
N HIS A 88 5.10 2.83 -14.83
CA HIS A 88 3.87 2.96 -14.05
C HIS A 88 4.08 2.76 -12.55
N GLU A 89 5.33 2.88 -12.09
CA GLU A 89 5.62 2.76 -10.66
C GLU A 89 5.00 3.93 -9.89
N PRO A 90 4.49 3.67 -8.67
CA PRO A 90 4.09 4.77 -7.79
C PRO A 90 5.26 5.71 -7.51
N ASP A 91 4.97 6.99 -7.37
CA ASP A 91 6.00 7.99 -7.05
C ASP A 91 6.37 7.89 -5.58
N ILE A 92 7.36 7.05 -5.29
CA ILE A 92 7.82 6.82 -3.92
C ILE A 92 8.40 8.08 -3.28
N PHE A 93 9.07 8.94 -4.05
CA PHE A 93 9.68 10.15 -3.50
C PHE A 93 8.61 11.15 -3.05
N MET A 94 7.54 11.28 -3.80
CA MET A 94 6.40 12.09 -3.38
C MET A 94 5.77 11.54 -2.11
N LEU A 95 5.55 10.23 -2.04
CA LEU A 95 4.94 9.60 -0.87
C LEU A 95 5.83 9.74 0.36
N MET A 96 7.15 9.56 0.20
CA MET A 96 8.10 9.76 1.31
C MET A 96 8.04 11.19 1.84
N ARG A 97 7.99 12.17 0.95
CA ARG A 97 7.91 13.58 1.34
C ARG A 97 6.64 13.87 2.12
N LEU A 98 5.50 13.36 1.65
CA LEU A 98 4.23 13.55 2.34
C LEU A 98 4.21 12.86 3.71
N CYS A 99 4.79 11.68 3.82
CA CYS A 99 4.90 11.00 5.11
C CYS A 99 5.73 11.81 6.09
N ASP A 100 6.83 12.42 5.65
CA ASP A 100 7.64 13.28 6.49
C ASP A 100 6.88 14.53 6.94
N VAL A 101 6.14 15.17 6.02
CA VAL A 101 5.38 16.39 6.32
C VAL A 101 4.27 16.12 7.33
N TYR A 102 3.58 14.99 7.19
CA TYR A 102 2.42 14.64 8.03
C TYR A 102 2.77 13.67 9.17
N ASP A 103 4.06 13.45 9.40
CA ASP A 103 4.55 12.60 10.50
C ASP A 103 3.97 11.18 10.46
N LEU A 104 3.96 10.60 9.27
CA LEU A 104 3.40 9.29 9.00
C LEU A 104 4.52 8.29 8.74
N SER A 105 4.39 7.07 9.24
CA SER A 105 5.37 6.02 8.99
C SER A 105 5.26 5.46 7.58
N LEU A 106 6.40 5.37 6.88
CA LEU A 106 6.51 4.67 5.61
C LEU A 106 7.62 3.63 5.76
N ILE A 107 7.28 2.36 5.55
CA ILE A 107 8.20 1.25 5.73
C ILE A 107 8.47 0.62 4.38
N HIS A 108 9.76 0.53 4.01
CA HIS A 108 10.21 -0.19 2.82
C HIS A 108 10.49 -1.64 3.20
N ILE A 109 10.06 -2.53 2.36
CA ILE A 109 10.34 -3.95 2.53
C ILE A 109 10.91 -4.53 1.23
#